data_3f3ca91a7daf95f928fdfd8b5f992fca
#
_entry.id   3f3ca91a7daf95f928fdfd8b5f992fca
#
_cell.length_a   1.000
_cell.length_b   1.000
_cell.length_c   1.000
_cell.angle_alpha   90.00
_cell.angle_beta   90.00
_cell.angle_gamma   90.00
#
_symmetry.space_group_name_H-M   'P 1'
#
loop_
_entity.id
_entity.type
_entity.pdbx_description
1 polymer ?
#
loop_
_entity_poly.entity_id
_entity_poly.type
_entity_poly.pdbx_seq_one_letter_code
_entity_poly.pdbx_strand_id
1 'polypeptide(L)'
;MCMKKNNNRLLRGVAAVLCLALMLLTMSGMAMATDMEDAPAGGAPESTPEIVEAELPVTPEETPDTQEPALAPPETTETPQPEAEYALDADIPTGWHNAPVTITVRIVDKKGTGWNKAEAALGENAQRTDLTEQLAHDGLARYTVPDNGIVFFFVTDPYGTEHTLTLELRCIDLEAPVLRAGVSGALLRVEAADTLSGIAGVYVNDELYTTLQNGEFSVRIDKNTRDSHFYIMGVDNAGNRTGYVVIANPFYEKETPAPSPTPEQHS
;
A
#
# COMPACT_ATOMS: atom_id res chain seq x y z
N MET A 1 2.07 -6.52 14.59
CA MET A 1 2.13 -5.40 15.55
C MET A 1 2.05 -4.12 14.74
N CYS A 2 0.89 -3.47 14.75
CA CYS A 2 0.65 -2.23 14.00
C CYS A 2 1.59 -1.13 14.55
N MET A 3 2.54 -0.66 13.73
CA MET A 3 3.54 0.31 14.19
C MET A 3 3.02 1.74 13.97
N LYS A 4 2.88 2.48 15.06
CA LYS A 4 2.67 3.93 15.05
C LYS A 4 4.02 4.61 14.79
N LYS A 5 4.31 4.99 13.54
CA LYS A 5 5.47 5.81 13.21
C LYS A 5 4.98 7.24 12.98
N ASN A 6 5.09 8.05 14.01
CA ASN A 6 4.74 9.47 13.95
C ASN A 6 5.98 10.24 13.45
N ASN A 7 6.02 10.57 12.17
CA ASN A 7 7.08 11.40 11.60
C ASN A 7 6.60 12.85 11.50
N ASN A 8 6.71 13.58 12.61
CA ASN A 8 6.66 15.04 12.58
C ASN A 8 7.96 15.57 11.94
N ARG A 9 8.03 15.56 10.61
CA ARG A 9 9.03 16.34 9.87
C ARG A 9 8.30 17.43 9.10
N LEU A 10 8.52 18.67 9.55
CA LEU A 10 8.34 19.84 8.73
C LEU A 10 9.10 19.63 7.41
N LEU A 11 8.44 19.28 6.33
CA LEU A 11 9.00 19.43 5.00
C LEU A 11 8.69 20.86 4.54
N ARG A 12 9.61 21.77 4.83
CA ARG A 12 9.76 23.00 4.06
C ARG A 12 10.07 22.58 2.62
N GLY A 13 9.33 23.12 1.66
CA GLY A 13 9.46 22.81 0.27
C GLY A 13 10.90 22.90 -0.25
N VAL A 14 11.44 21.76 -0.65
CA VAL A 14 12.51 21.63 -1.66
C VAL A 14 12.38 20.24 -2.26
N ALA A 15 12.24 20.24 -3.58
CA ALA A 15 12.66 19.18 -4.44
C ALA A 15 11.64 18.10 -4.84
N ALA A 16 10.90 18.39 -5.83
CA ALA A 16 10.90 17.53 -7.01
C ALA A 16 12.35 17.42 -7.52
N VAL A 17 12.98 16.27 -7.44
CA VAL A 17 14.11 15.67 -8.20
C VAL A 17 14.85 14.71 -7.28
N LEU A 18 14.38 13.49 -7.13
CA LEU A 18 15.18 12.27 -6.92
C LEU A 18 14.31 11.01 -6.79
N CYS A 19 13.51 10.72 -7.78
CA CYS A 19 12.85 9.41 -7.90
C CYS A 19 12.85 8.87 -9.34
N LEU A 20 13.94 9.13 -10.09
CA LEU A 20 14.09 8.58 -11.44
C LEU A 20 15.45 7.88 -11.65
N ALA A 21 15.99 7.22 -10.66
CA ALA A 21 17.29 6.56 -10.78
C ALA A 21 17.39 5.21 -10.06
N LEU A 22 16.31 4.44 -9.91
CA LEU A 22 16.45 3.06 -9.38
C LEU A 22 15.47 2.05 -10.00
N MET A 23 15.17 2.17 -11.30
CA MET A 23 14.47 1.14 -12.07
C MET A 23 15.16 0.80 -13.38
N LEU A 24 16.50 0.66 -13.37
CA LEU A 24 17.25 0.20 -14.53
C LEU A 24 18.46 -0.63 -14.09
N LEU A 25 18.19 -1.77 -13.48
CA LEU A 25 19.17 -2.87 -13.43
C LEU A 25 18.42 -4.17 -13.03
N THR A 26 17.89 -4.88 -14.00
CA THR A 26 17.88 -6.34 -14.12
C THR A 26 17.00 -6.77 -15.29
N MET A 27 17.53 -6.66 -16.49
CA MET A 27 17.19 -7.56 -17.60
C MET A 27 18.46 -7.76 -18.40
N SER A 28 19.24 -8.75 -18.00
CA SER A 28 20.33 -9.26 -18.79
C SER A 28 20.04 -10.72 -19.11
N GLY A 29 19.93 -11.01 -20.41
CA GLY A 29 20.18 -12.34 -20.90
C GLY A 29 19.00 -13.11 -21.44
N MET A 30 18.73 -13.00 -22.74
CA MET A 30 18.81 -14.18 -23.62
C MET A 30 18.69 -13.77 -25.08
N ALA A 31 19.83 -13.88 -25.77
CA ALA A 31 19.93 -13.76 -27.22
C ALA A 31 19.42 -15.05 -27.84
N MET A 32 18.62 -14.95 -28.90
CA MET A 32 18.55 -15.92 -29.99
C MET A 32 18.44 -15.17 -31.30
N ALA A 33 19.41 -15.45 -32.16
CA ALA A 33 19.56 -14.98 -33.50
C ALA A 33 18.52 -15.61 -34.44
N THR A 34 18.03 -14.85 -35.41
CA THR A 34 17.79 -15.36 -36.76
C THR A 34 18.01 -14.24 -37.77
N ASP A 35 18.70 -14.61 -38.76
CA ASP A 35 19.26 -13.99 -39.92
C ASP A 35 18.27 -13.39 -40.90
N MET A 36 18.85 -12.52 -41.74
CA MET A 36 18.70 -12.30 -43.18
C MET A 36 17.84 -11.12 -43.68
N GLU A 37 18.63 -10.21 -44.33
CA GLU A 37 18.51 -9.71 -45.73
C GLU A 37 17.43 -8.64 -46.01
N ASP A 38 17.68 -7.47 -46.49
CA ASP A 38 18.41 -6.95 -47.64
C ASP A 38 18.23 -5.41 -47.73
N ALA A 39 19.25 -4.67 -48.17
CA ALA A 39 19.21 -3.24 -48.48
C ALA A 39 18.55 -2.97 -49.87
N PRO A 40 18.27 -1.73 -50.33
CA PRO A 40 19.26 -0.66 -50.50
C PRO A 40 18.80 0.81 -50.37
N ALA A 41 19.81 1.63 -50.11
CA ALA A 41 20.15 2.96 -50.63
C ALA A 41 19.09 4.03 -50.94
N GLY A 42 19.38 5.25 -50.48
CA GLY A 42 18.94 6.48 -51.17
C GLY A 42 18.94 7.75 -50.34
N GLY A 43 19.99 8.57 -50.46
CA GLY A 43 19.89 10.00 -50.67
C GLY A 43 19.94 10.93 -49.47
N ALA A 44 21.10 11.51 -49.20
CA ALA A 44 21.25 12.84 -48.59
C ALA A 44 20.75 13.93 -49.55
N PRO A 45 20.42 15.14 -49.07
CA PRO A 45 21.46 16.16 -49.06
C PRO A 45 21.50 17.06 -47.80
N GLU A 46 22.71 17.49 -47.53
CA GLU A 46 23.12 18.63 -46.77
C GLU A 46 22.32 19.91 -47.03
N SER A 47 22.05 20.69 -46.01
CA SER A 47 21.96 22.15 -46.12
C SER A 47 22.34 22.82 -44.82
N THR A 48 23.50 23.40 -44.83
CA THR A 48 24.01 24.39 -43.89
C THR A 48 23.24 25.69 -44.06
N PRO A 49 22.86 26.43 -43.02
CA PRO A 49 22.62 27.86 -43.14
C PRO A 49 23.77 28.69 -42.61
N GLU A 50 24.12 29.54 -43.42
CA GLU A 50 24.96 30.73 -43.51
C GLU A 50 24.83 31.65 -42.29
N ILE A 51 25.95 32.07 -41.79
CA ILE A 51 26.12 33.12 -40.78
C ILE A 51 26.02 34.47 -41.49
N VAL A 52 25.00 35.24 -41.14
CA VAL A 52 24.95 36.65 -41.54
C VAL A 52 25.30 37.52 -40.36
N GLU A 53 26.48 38.13 -40.50
CA GLU A 53 27.01 39.21 -39.69
C GLU A 53 26.26 40.50 -40.06
N ALA A 54 25.65 41.17 -39.07
CA ALA A 54 25.03 42.48 -39.26
C ALA A 54 25.55 43.47 -38.27
N GLU A 55 26.05 44.54 -38.84
CA GLU A 55 26.72 45.72 -38.27
C GLU A 55 25.93 46.44 -37.19
N LEU A 56 26.70 47.02 -36.25
CA LEU A 56 26.27 47.97 -35.24
C LEU A 56 26.04 49.36 -35.83
N PRO A 57 24.99 50.08 -35.46
CA PRO A 57 24.95 51.50 -35.64
C PRO A 57 25.25 52.27 -34.33
N VAL A 58 25.94 53.32 -34.55
CA VAL A 58 26.53 54.33 -33.70
C VAL A 58 25.54 55.08 -32.82
N THR A 59 25.98 55.37 -31.60
CA THR A 59 25.39 56.17 -30.53
C THR A 59 25.16 57.65 -30.95
N PRO A 60 24.11 58.29 -30.50
CA PRO A 60 24.12 59.71 -30.25
C PRO A 60 24.10 60.05 -28.76
N GLU A 61 24.80 61.08 -28.46
CA GLU A 61 25.20 61.78 -27.29
C GLU A 61 24.07 62.19 -26.33
N GLU A 62 24.37 62.14 -25.05
CA GLU A 62 23.53 62.43 -23.89
C GLU A 62 23.19 63.90 -23.70
N THR A 63 21.96 64.13 -23.22
CA THR A 63 21.65 65.33 -22.42
C THR A 63 21.28 64.88 -21.01
N PRO A 64 21.80 65.51 -19.93
CA PRO A 64 21.49 65.15 -18.57
C PRO A 64 20.08 65.61 -18.17
N ASP A 65 19.17 64.69 -18.08
CA ASP A 65 17.83 64.95 -17.49
C ASP A 65 17.90 64.77 -15.97
N THR A 66 17.58 65.84 -15.28
CA THR A 66 17.52 65.92 -13.81
C THR A 66 16.36 65.09 -13.33
N GLN A 67 16.62 63.82 -12.94
CA GLN A 67 15.61 63.00 -12.26
C GLN A 67 15.39 63.49 -10.85
N GLU A 68 14.21 63.99 -10.60
CA GLU A 68 13.60 64.18 -9.31
C GLU A 68 13.57 62.81 -8.55
N PRO A 69 13.99 62.71 -7.26
CA PRO A 69 14.01 61.49 -6.53
C PRO A 69 12.58 60.97 -6.38
N ALA A 70 12.24 59.88 -7.13
CA ALA A 70 11.03 59.13 -6.95
C ALA A 70 10.98 58.63 -5.50
N LEU A 71 9.99 59.13 -4.74
CA LEU A 71 9.66 58.56 -3.43
C LEU A 71 9.41 57.05 -3.56
N ALA A 72 10.30 56.27 -2.93
CA ALA A 72 10.10 54.85 -2.81
C ALA A 72 8.68 54.55 -2.25
N PRO A 73 7.93 53.55 -2.79
CA PRO A 73 6.69 53.14 -2.19
C PRO A 73 6.89 52.79 -0.72
N PRO A 74 5.96 53.12 0.19
CA PRO A 74 6.10 52.72 1.59
C PRO A 74 6.31 51.21 1.67
N GLU A 75 7.44 50.80 2.25
CA GLU A 75 7.64 49.40 2.62
C GLU A 75 6.51 49.00 3.54
N THR A 76 5.59 48.18 3.04
CA THR A 76 4.53 47.57 3.84
C THR A 76 5.26 46.65 4.81
N THR A 77 5.49 47.10 6.03
CA THR A 77 5.96 46.28 7.12
C THR A 77 4.89 45.23 7.39
N GLU A 78 4.95 44.11 6.71
CA GLU A 78 4.11 42.95 7.02
C GLU A 78 4.42 42.56 8.47
N THR A 79 3.44 42.77 9.34
CA THR A 79 3.51 42.26 10.71
C THR A 79 3.70 40.75 10.62
N PRO A 80 4.78 40.17 11.22
CA PRO A 80 5.02 38.73 11.12
C PRO A 80 3.80 37.98 11.62
N GLN A 81 3.18 37.23 10.71
CA GLN A 81 2.01 36.38 10.98
C GLN A 81 2.44 35.25 11.90
N PRO A 82 1.70 34.96 12.98
CA PRO A 82 2.05 33.88 13.89
C PRO A 82 2.07 32.55 13.10
N GLU A 83 3.19 31.86 13.16
CA GLU A 83 3.36 30.58 12.50
C GLU A 83 2.54 29.49 13.23
N ALA A 84 1.55 28.92 12.56
CA ALA A 84 0.73 27.84 13.10
C ALA A 84 1.57 26.55 13.24
N GLU A 85 1.31 25.77 14.28
CA GLU A 85 1.98 24.48 14.48
C GLU A 85 0.96 23.44 14.95
N TYR A 86 0.79 22.39 14.14
CA TYR A 86 -0.14 21.30 14.42
C TYR A 86 0.58 19.97 14.64
N ALA A 87 -0.05 19.11 15.42
CA ALA A 87 0.33 17.71 15.58
C ALA A 87 -0.88 16.81 15.46
N LEU A 88 -0.64 15.57 15.03
CA LEU A 88 -1.66 14.54 14.95
C LEU A 88 -1.55 13.61 16.15
N ASP A 89 -2.63 13.46 16.89
CA ASP A 89 -2.83 12.40 17.87
C ASP A 89 -3.89 11.43 17.32
N ALA A 90 -3.49 10.17 17.09
CA ALA A 90 -4.34 9.18 16.46
C ALA A 90 -4.39 7.90 17.29
N ASP A 91 -5.60 7.39 17.48
CA ASP A 91 -5.85 6.06 18.01
C ASP A 91 -6.12 5.11 16.83
N ILE A 92 -5.25 4.11 16.70
CA ILE A 92 -5.26 3.11 15.64
C ILE A 92 -5.57 1.77 16.29
N PRO A 93 -6.57 1.02 15.82
CA PRO A 93 -6.84 -0.33 16.28
C PRO A 93 -5.58 -1.22 16.17
N THR A 94 -5.35 -2.03 17.18
CA THR A 94 -4.17 -2.90 17.26
C THR A 94 -4.40 -4.23 16.53
N GLY A 95 -3.32 -4.85 16.05
CA GLY A 95 -3.36 -6.14 15.35
C GLY A 95 -3.62 -6.00 13.85
N TRP A 96 -3.83 -7.14 13.21
CA TRP A 96 -4.21 -7.23 11.80
C TRP A 96 -5.74 -7.24 11.65
N HIS A 97 -6.24 -6.69 10.56
CA HIS A 97 -7.67 -6.57 10.28
C HIS A 97 -7.97 -7.02 8.86
N ASN A 98 -9.00 -7.81 8.68
CA ASN A 98 -9.51 -8.25 7.37
C ASN A 98 -10.68 -7.40 6.86
N ALA A 99 -10.73 -6.17 7.28
CA ALA A 99 -11.74 -5.20 6.89
C ALA A 99 -11.16 -3.78 6.99
N PRO A 100 -11.80 -2.77 6.35
CA PRO A 100 -11.45 -1.37 6.54
C PRO A 100 -11.38 -0.98 8.01
N VAL A 101 -10.38 -0.17 8.37
CA VAL A 101 -10.11 0.24 9.75
C VAL A 101 -10.57 1.68 9.96
N THR A 102 -11.34 1.93 11.01
CA THR A 102 -11.66 3.29 11.44
C THR A 102 -10.67 3.75 12.48
N ILE A 103 -9.93 4.81 12.17
CA ILE A 103 -9.03 5.50 13.08
C ILE A 103 -9.74 6.68 13.72
N THR A 104 -9.44 6.95 15.00
CA THR A 104 -9.88 8.17 15.68
C THR A 104 -8.71 9.13 15.77
N VAL A 105 -8.91 10.36 15.28
CA VAL A 105 -7.86 11.36 15.19
C VAL A 105 -8.24 12.63 15.92
N ARG A 106 -7.23 13.25 16.53
CA ARG A 106 -7.29 14.60 17.07
C ARG A 106 -6.18 15.43 16.44
N ILE A 107 -6.53 16.65 16.00
CA ILE A 107 -5.55 17.64 15.57
C ILE A 107 -5.24 18.54 16.78
N VAL A 108 -3.98 18.54 17.18
CA VAL A 108 -3.50 19.34 18.31
C VAL A 108 -2.88 20.61 17.75
N ASP A 109 -3.54 21.75 18.01
CA ASP A 109 -2.99 23.07 17.74
C ASP A 109 -2.06 23.45 18.90
N LYS A 110 -0.74 23.46 18.65
CA LYS A 110 0.26 23.72 19.68
C LYS A 110 0.41 25.18 20.05
N LYS A 111 -0.02 26.08 19.18
CA LYS A 111 0.12 27.53 19.36
C LYS A 111 -1.20 28.25 19.60
N GLY A 112 -2.34 27.54 19.53
CA GLY A 112 -3.65 28.12 19.75
C GLY A 112 -4.08 29.05 18.61
N THR A 113 -3.60 28.81 17.40
CA THR A 113 -3.92 29.63 16.22
C THR A 113 -5.33 29.37 15.70
N GLY A 114 -5.89 28.19 15.97
CA GLY A 114 -7.13 27.70 15.37
C GLY A 114 -6.93 27.17 13.95
N TRP A 115 -7.99 26.65 13.35
CA TRP A 115 -8.03 26.25 11.94
C TRP A 115 -9.41 26.51 11.35
N ASN A 116 -9.47 26.72 10.04
CA ASN A 116 -10.72 26.93 9.30
C ASN A 116 -11.25 25.63 8.68
N LYS A 117 -10.35 24.70 8.30
CA LYS A 117 -10.70 23.46 7.62
C LYS A 117 -9.76 22.35 8.01
N ALA A 118 -10.27 21.12 8.08
CA ALA A 118 -9.49 19.90 8.23
C ALA A 118 -10.04 18.81 7.33
N GLU A 119 -9.16 18.14 6.59
CA GLU A 119 -9.50 17.08 5.65
C GLU A 119 -8.56 15.90 5.80
N ALA A 120 -8.99 14.73 5.33
CA ALA A 120 -8.13 13.55 5.25
C ALA A 120 -8.27 12.84 3.91
N ALA A 121 -7.18 12.17 3.48
CA ALA A 121 -7.18 11.32 2.31
C ALA A 121 -6.20 10.16 2.47
N LEU A 122 -6.51 8.99 1.90
CA LEU A 122 -5.55 7.90 1.74
C LEU A 122 -4.76 8.13 0.45
N GLY A 123 -3.51 8.59 0.58
CA GLY A 123 -2.69 9.06 -0.54
C GLY A 123 -2.82 10.57 -0.78
N GLU A 124 -1.73 11.20 -1.16
CA GLU A 124 -1.61 12.66 -1.30
C GLU A 124 -2.59 13.26 -2.32
N ASN A 125 -2.82 12.55 -3.43
CA ASN A 125 -3.67 13.02 -4.53
C ASN A 125 -5.06 12.37 -4.55
N ALA A 126 -5.46 11.68 -3.48
CA ALA A 126 -6.76 11.05 -3.39
C ALA A 126 -7.87 12.07 -3.05
N GLN A 127 -9.12 11.66 -3.26
CA GLN A 127 -10.26 12.47 -2.87
C GLN A 127 -10.24 12.73 -1.36
N ARG A 128 -10.34 13.98 -0.98
CA ARG A 128 -10.33 14.42 0.42
C ARG A 128 -11.71 14.28 1.05
N THR A 129 -11.72 13.83 2.30
CA THR A 129 -12.91 13.78 3.16
C THR A 129 -12.82 14.92 4.15
N ASP A 130 -13.88 15.74 4.23
CA ASP A 130 -13.97 16.84 5.18
C ASP A 130 -14.23 16.30 6.60
N LEU A 131 -13.38 16.70 7.55
CA LEU A 131 -13.44 16.34 8.96
C LEU A 131 -13.76 17.55 9.86
N THR A 132 -13.96 18.74 9.28
CA THR A 132 -14.05 20.01 10.00
C THR A 132 -15.15 20.01 11.04
N GLU A 133 -16.36 19.57 10.66
CA GLU A 133 -17.50 19.53 11.59
C GLU A 133 -17.30 18.55 12.75
N GLN A 134 -16.72 17.36 12.48
CA GLN A 134 -16.45 16.37 13.52
C GLN A 134 -15.46 16.92 14.56
N LEU A 135 -14.36 17.51 14.08
CA LEU A 135 -13.32 18.09 14.94
C LEU A 135 -13.82 19.32 15.72
N ALA A 136 -14.71 20.12 15.15
CA ALA A 136 -15.30 21.28 15.81
C ALA A 136 -16.27 20.88 16.94
N HIS A 137 -16.94 19.71 16.81
CA HIS A 137 -17.95 19.26 17.76
C HIS A 137 -17.33 18.73 19.07
N ASP A 138 -16.36 17.80 18.96
CA ASP A 138 -15.79 17.07 20.11
C ASP A 138 -14.25 17.00 20.11
N GLY A 139 -13.60 17.66 19.16
CA GLY A 139 -12.16 17.63 18.97
C GLY A 139 -11.63 16.32 18.41
N LEU A 140 -12.51 15.41 17.99
CA LEU A 140 -12.18 14.10 17.45
C LEU A 140 -12.87 13.88 16.10
N ALA A 141 -12.14 13.32 15.15
CA ALA A 141 -12.72 12.82 13.90
C ALA A 141 -12.49 11.32 13.76
N ARG A 142 -13.45 10.65 13.14
CA ARG A 142 -13.34 9.26 12.73
C ARG A 142 -13.16 9.20 11.22
N TYR A 143 -12.07 8.57 10.82
CA TYR A 143 -11.76 8.40 9.41
C TYR A 143 -11.57 6.91 9.11
N THR A 144 -12.35 6.40 8.15
CA THR A 144 -12.27 4.99 7.74
C THR A 144 -11.28 4.84 6.60
N VAL A 145 -10.27 4.00 6.83
CA VAL A 145 -9.19 3.71 5.88
C VAL A 145 -9.47 2.34 5.27
N PRO A 146 -9.68 2.24 3.95
CA PRO A 146 -10.04 0.98 3.30
C PRO A 146 -8.87 0.03 3.08
N ASP A 147 -7.63 0.54 3.03
CA ASP A 147 -6.42 -0.22 2.69
C ASP A 147 -5.20 0.36 3.40
N ASN A 148 -4.08 -0.36 3.35
CA ASN A 148 -2.79 0.11 3.86
C ASN A 148 -2.28 1.31 3.05
N GLY A 149 -1.56 2.19 3.71
CA GLY A 149 -0.96 3.35 3.04
C GLY A 149 -0.67 4.50 3.96
N ILE A 150 -0.35 5.63 3.36
CA ILE A 150 -0.15 6.88 4.07
C ILE A 150 -1.44 7.69 4.02
N VAL A 151 -1.99 7.96 5.20
CA VAL A 151 -3.11 8.87 5.36
C VAL A 151 -2.55 10.27 5.57
N PHE A 152 -3.01 11.20 4.72
CA PHE A 152 -2.69 12.61 4.79
C PHE A 152 -3.83 13.35 5.48
N PHE A 153 -3.49 14.23 6.40
CA PHE A 153 -4.39 15.16 7.04
C PHE A 153 -3.98 16.57 6.67
N PHE A 154 -4.89 17.32 6.06
CA PHE A 154 -4.68 18.68 5.61
C PHE A 154 -5.42 19.62 6.56
N VAL A 155 -4.69 20.55 7.14
CA VAL A 155 -5.23 21.54 8.08
C VAL A 155 -5.01 22.91 7.51
N THR A 156 -6.07 23.64 7.20
CA THR A 156 -6.00 25.02 6.74
C THR A 156 -6.12 25.95 7.95
N ASP A 157 -5.09 26.74 8.21
CA ASP A 157 -5.08 27.70 9.28
C ASP A 157 -6.01 28.91 9.01
N PRO A 158 -6.25 29.81 9.97
CA PRO A 158 -7.10 31.00 9.77
C PRO A 158 -6.58 31.98 8.70
N TYR A 159 -5.32 31.83 8.31
CA TYR A 159 -4.65 32.68 7.33
C TYR A 159 -4.66 32.10 5.92
N GLY A 160 -5.20 30.89 5.77
CA GLY A 160 -5.31 30.18 4.50
C GLY A 160 -4.09 29.31 4.15
N THR A 161 -3.12 29.14 5.07
CA THR A 161 -1.98 28.24 4.86
C THR A 161 -2.39 26.81 5.13
N GLU A 162 -2.10 25.90 4.20
CA GLU A 162 -2.34 24.48 4.37
C GLU A 162 -1.13 23.80 5.02
N HIS A 163 -1.38 23.07 6.09
CA HIS A 163 -0.41 22.25 6.82
C HIS A 163 -0.76 20.79 6.60
N THR A 164 0.24 19.97 6.27
CA THR A 164 0.07 18.53 6.03
C THR A 164 0.67 17.72 7.16
N LEU A 165 -0.15 16.83 7.73
CA LEU A 165 0.24 15.82 8.71
C LEU A 165 0.07 14.44 8.09
N THR A 166 0.91 13.47 8.45
CA THR A 166 0.88 12.13 7.86
C THR A 166 0.82 11.04 8.92
N LEU A 167 0.10 9.97 8.59
CA LEU A 167 0.00 8.76 9.39
C LEU A 167 0.15 7.55 8.49
N GLU A 168 1.13 6.69 8.74
CA GLU A 168 1.30 5.44 8.00
C GLU A 168 0.47 4.33 8.67
N LEU A 169 -0.36 3.64 7.88
CA LEU A 169 -1.17 2.50 8.30
C LEU A 169 -0.68 1.24 7.59
N ARG A 170 -0.43 0.18 8.36
CA ARG A 170 0.02 -1.14 7.88
C ARG A 170 -0.56 -2.24 8.76
N CYS A 171 -1.87 -2.37 8.77
CA CYS A 171 -2.56 -3.36 9.61
C CYS A 171 -3.82 -3.94 8.94
N ILE A 172 -4.01 -3.69 7.65
CA ILE A 172 -5.13 -4.23 6.89
C ILE A 172 -4.59 -5.32 5.97
N ASP A 173 -5.24 -6.48 6.00
CA ASP A 173 -4.98 -7.60 5.12
C ASP A 173 -6.31 -8.21 4.71
N LEU A 174 -6.66 -8.03 3.45
CA LEU A 174 -7.93 -8.46 2.87
C LEU A 174 -7.80 -9.76 2.08
N GLU A 175 -6.58 -10.28 1.93
CA GLU A 175 -6.31 -11.45 1.11
C GLU A 175 -6.21 -12.72 1.98
N ALA A 176 -6.79 -13.80 1.48
CA ALA A 176 -6.65 -15.09 2.15
C ALA A 176 -5.27 -15.70 1.83
N PRO A 177 -4.71 -16.51 2.75
CA PRO A 177 -3.45 -17.19 2.51
C PRO A 177 -3.53 -18.18 1.34
N VAL A 178 -2.37 -18.48 0.76
CA VAL A 178 -2.25 -19.54 -0.25
C VAL A 178 -1.98 -20.87 0.45
N LEU A 179 -2.74 -21.91 0.10
CA LEU A 179 -2.65 -23.23 0.70
C LEU A 179 -2.42 -24.30 -0.38
N ARG A 180 -1.47 -25.22 -0.12
CA ARG A 180 -1.24 -26.44 -0.90
C ARG A 180 -1.18 -27.62 0.03
N ALA A 181 -1.74 -28.76 -0.39
CA ALA A 181 -1.66 -29.97 0.37
C ALA A 181 -1.58 -31.19 -0.54
N GLY A 182 -0.99 -32.27 -0.02
CA GLY A 182 -0.87 -33.53 -0.72
C GLY A 182 -0.47 -34.68 0.21
N VAL A 183 -0.69 -35.91 -0.24
CA VAL A 183 -0.31 -37.10 0.50
C VAL A 183 0.89 -37.77 -0.15
N SER A 184 1.89 -38.15 0.66
CA SER A 184 3.03 -38.94 0.26
C SER A 184 3.24 -40.09 1.25
N GLY A 185 2.91 -41.32 0.81
CA GLY A 185 2.86 -42.48 1.70
C GLY A 185 1.84 -42.33 2.83
N ALA A 186 2.27 -42.34 4.07
CA ALA A 186 1.43 -42.13 5.25
C ALA A 186 1.53 -40.71 5.83
N LEU A 187 2.01 -39.75 5.06
CA LEU A 187 2.13 -38.36 5.49
C LEU A 187 1.23 -37.45 4.64
N LEU A 188 0.38 -36.70 5.30
CA LEU A 188 -0.28 -35.52 4.76
C LEU A 188 0.70 -34.36 4.90
N ARG A 189 1.10 -33.75 3.79
CA ARG A 189 1.97 -32.58 3.74
C ARG A 189 1.13 -31.36 3.40
N VAL A 190 1.36 -30.26 4.13
CA VAL A 190 0.64 -29.01 3.94
C VAL A 190 1.65 -27.88 3.90
N GLU A 191 1.48 -27.01 2.93
CA GLU A 191 2.22 -25.77 2.69
C GLU A 191 1.24 -24.60 2.73
N ALA A 192 1.53 -23.60 3.54
CA ALA A 192 0.70 -22.39 3.65
C ALA A 192 1.61 -21.17 3.64
N ALA A 193 1.23 -20.15 2.86
CA ALA A 193 1.95 -18.90 2.76
C ALA A 193 0.99 -17.72 2.75
N ASP A 194 1.38 -16.67 3.44
CA ASP A 194 0.74 -15.37 3.41
C ASP A 194 1.80 -14.29 3.41
N THR A 195 1.63 -13.26 2.58
CA THR A 195 2.66 -12.26 2.31
C THR A 195 2.54 -11.01 3.17
N LEU A 196 1.38 -10.81 3.83
CA LEU A 196 1.10 -9.57 4.53
C LEU A 196 0.94 -9.77 6.03
N SER A 197 -0.12 -10.42 6.49
CA SER A 197 -0.34 -10.66 7.91
C SER A 197 0.37 -11.92 8.43
N GLY A 198 0.73 -12.83 7.54
CA GLY A 198 1.36 -14.12 7.86
C GLY A 198 0.34 -15.16 8.33
N ILE A 199 0.77 -16.42 8.35
CA ILE A 199 -0.09 -17.56 8.71
C ILE A 199 -0.32 -17.61 10.22
N ALA A 200 -1.59 -17.66 10.64
CA ALA A 200 -1.99 -17.95 12.01
C ALA A 200 -2.07 -19.45 12.27
N GLY A 201 -2.50 -20.24 11.27
CA GLY A 201 -2.55 -21.69 11.38
C GLY A 201 -3.25 -22.35 10.20
N VAL A 202 -3.31 -23.67 10.26
CA VAL A 202 -4.01 -24.52 9.29
C VAL A 202 -4.91 -25.51 10.02
N TYR A 203 -6.12 -25.60 9.59
CA TYR A 203 -7.06 -26.65 10.03
C TYR A 203 -6.93 -27.87 9.13
N VAL A 204 -6.80 -29.05 9.72
CA VAL A 204 -6.98 -30.33 9.05
C VAL A 204 -8.19 -31.00 9.68
N ASN A 205 -9.27 -31.17 8.94
CA ASN A 205 -10.60 -31.39 9.46
C ASN A 205 -10.93 -30.29 10.49
N ASP A 206 -11.15 -30.63 11.76
CA ASP A 206 -11.47 -29.65 12.81
C ASP A 206 -10.25 -29.35 13.72
N GLU A 207 -9.08 -29.96 13.47
CA GLU A 207 -7.89 -29.80 14.28
C GLU A 207 -7.01 -28.67 13.76
N LEU A 208 -6.67 -27.71 14.64
CA LEU A 208 -5.83 -26.53 14.32
C LEU A 208 -4.36 -26.80 14.58
N TYR A 209 -3.54 -26.62 13.56
CA TYR A 209 -2.09 -26.66 13.59
C TYR A 209 -1.51 -25.25 13.45
N THR A 210 -0.81 -24.77 14.50
CA THR A 210 -0.21 -23.43 14.55
C THR A 210 1.30 -23.44 14.40
N THR A 211 1.95 -24.61 14.50
CA THR A 211 3.40 -24.75 14.39
C THR A 211 3.76 -25.19 12.99
N LEU A 212 4.07 -24.21 12.14
CA LEU A 212 4.58 -24.44 10.79
C LEU A 212 6.08 -24.11 10.76
N GLN A 213 6.88 -24.95 10.11
CA GLN A 213 8.31 -24.69 9.86
C GLN A 213 8.45 -24.18 8.43
N ASN A 214 8.82 -22.91 8.27
CA ASN A 214 8.89 -22.24 6.96
C ASN A 214 7.60 -22.35 6.15
N GLY A 215 6.45 -22.27 6.82
CA GLY A 215 5.14 -22.39 6.18
C GLY A 215 4.67 -23.82 5.92
N GLU A 216 5.44 -24.82 6.33
CA GLU A 216 5.12 -26.24 6.08
C GLU A 216 4.93 -27.02 7.38
N PHE A 217 4.07 -28.04 7.32
CA PHE A 217 4.01 -29.09 8.32
C PHE A 217 3.58 -30.43 7.70
N SER A 218 3.78 -31.50 8.44
CA SER A 218 3.35 -32.82 8.01
C SER A 218 2.66 -33.55 9.15
N VAL A 219 1.52 -34.16 8.84
CA VAL A 219 0.75 -34.97 9.77
C VAL A 219 0.80 -36.42 9.33
N ARG A 220 1.08 -37.33 10.27
CA ARG A 220 1.02 -38.75 9.99
C ARG A 220 -0.45 -39.20 9.95
N ILE A 221 -0.86 -39.77 8.83
CA ILE A 221 -2.20 -40.31 8.66
C ILE A 221 -2.35 -41.58 9.49
N ASP A 222 -3.32 -41.59 10.40
CA ASP A 222 -3.71 -42.82 11.09
C ASP A 222 -4.47 -43.73 10.11
N LYS A 223 -3.96 -44.92 9.88
CA LYS A 223 -4.58 -45.91 9.00
C LYS A 223 -5.92 -46.42 9.49
N ASN A 224 -6.22 -46.19 10.77
CA ASN A 224 -7.51 -46.58 11.37
C ASN A 224 -8.56 -45.46 11.31
N THR A 225 -8.21 -44.28 10.78
CA THR A 225 -9.19 -43.20 10.65
C THR A 225 -10.28 -43.62 9.64
N ARG A 226 -11.52 -43.29 10.00
CA ARG A 226 -12.70 -43.55 9.14
C ARG A 226 -12.99 -42.42 8.17
N ASP A 227 -12.18 -41.32 8.22
CA ASP A 227 -12.35 -40.19 7.33
C ASP A 227 -11.97 -40.58 5.90
N SER A 228 -12.88 -40.42 4.97
CA SER A 228 -12.61 -40.69 3.55
C SER A 228 -11.76 -39.58 2.89
N HIS A 229 -11.80 -38.38 3.47
CA HIS A 229 -11.08 -37.19 2.98
C HIS A 229 -10.55 -36.36 4.14
N PHE A 230 -9.51 -35.60 3.86
CA PHE A 230 -9.01 -34.51 4.70
C PHE A 230 -9.47 -33.18 4.12
N TYR A 231 -10.11 -32.36 4.93
CA TYR A 231 -10.55 -30.99 4.61
C TYR A 231 -9.55 -30.04 5.25
N ILE A 232 -8.81 -29.33 4.41
CA ILE A 232 -7.69 -28.49 4.87
C ILE A 232 -8.01 -27.05 4.55
N MET A 233 -7.84 -26.15 5.53
CA MET A 233 -8.14 -24.73 5.42
C MET A 233 -7.08 -23.92 6.15
N GLY A 234 -6.43 -22.95 5.47
CA GLY A 234 -5.50 -22.01 6.06
C GLY A 234 -6.23 -20.78 6.62
N VAL A 235 -5.68 -20.23 7.69
CA VAL A 235 -6.10 -18.96 8.28
C VAL A 235 -4.86 -18.09 8.53
N ASP A 236 -4.94 -16.80 8.20
CA ASP A 236 -3.90 -15.81 8.46
C ASP A 236 -4.11 -15.07 9.80
N ASN A 237 -3.19 -14.15 10.14
CA ASN A 237 -3.29 -13.38 11.38
C ASN A 237 -4.32 -12.25 11.31
N ALA A 238 -4.85 -11.91 10.14
CA ALA A 238 -5.98 -11.00 9.97
C ALA A 238 -7.33 -11.71 10.11
N GLY A 239 -7.32 -13.06 10.03
CA GLY A 239 -8.51 -13.89 10.12
C GLY A 239 -9.13 -14.25 8.76
N ASN A 240 -8.45 -13.92 7.63
CA ASN A 240 -8.89 -14.40 6.33
C ASN A 240 -8.66 -15.91 6.23
N ARG A 241 -9.52 -16.59 5.50
CA ARG A 241 -9.53 -18.04 5.38
C ARG A 241 -9.50 -18.47 3.93
N THR A 242 -8.75 -19.53 3.63
CA THR A 242 -8.82 -20.18 2.32
C THR A 242 -10.14 -20.92 2.14
N GLY A 243 -10.47 -21.28 0.90
CA GLY A 243 -11.38 -22.39 0.67
C GLY A 243 -10.77 -23.72 1.16
N TYR A 244 -11.57 -24.76 1.23
CA TYR A 244 -11.07 -26.09 1.57
C TYR A 244 -10.29 -26.70 0.41
N VAL A 245 -9.07 -27.18 0.71
CA VAL A 245 -8.36 -28.17 -0.11
C VAL A 245 -8.76 -29.56 0.38
N VAL A 246 -9.36 -30.37 -0.50
CA VAL A 246 -9.88 -31.68 -0.15
C VAL A 246 -8.95 -32.76 -0.71
N ILE A 247 -8.40 -33.58 0.18
CA ILE A 247 -7.46 -34.66 -0.17
C ILE A 247 -8.08 -36.01 0.24
N ALA A 248 -8.13 -36.95 -0.70
CA ALA A 248 -8.61 -38.30 -0.40
C ALA A 248 -7.67 -39.02 0.58
N ASN A 249 -8.22 -39.71 1.57
CA ASN A 249 -7.47 -40.57 2.46
C ASN A 249 -7.08 -41.88 1.73
N PRO A 250 -5.79 -42.15 1.49
CA PRO A 250 -5.36 -43.34 0.76
C PRO A 250 -5.58 -44.65 1.52
N PHE A 251 -5.88 -44.57 2.82
CA PHE A 251 -6.12 -45.75 3.67
C PHE A 251 -7.60 -45.95 3.97
N TYR A 252 -8.48 -45.13 3.38
CA TYR A 252 -9.91 -45.31 3.56
C TYR A 252 -10.41 -46.54 2.79
N GLU A 253 -10.83 -47.54 3.51
CA GLU A 253 -11.50 -48.72 2.95
C GLU A 253 -13.02 -48.52 3.03
N LYS A 254 -13.67 -48.45 1.88
CA LYS A 254 -15.14 -48.41 1.85
C LYS A 254 -15.65 -49.73 2.37
N GLU A 255 -16.44 -49.72 3.46
CA GLU A 255 -17.10 -50.90 3.96
C GLU A 255 -17.95 -51.51 2.84
N THR A 256 -17.60 -52.74 2.44
CA THR A 256 -18.44 -53.49 1.51
C THR A 256 -19.69 -53.91 2.28
N PRO A 257 -20.91 -53.53 1.85
CA PRO A 257 -22.10 -53.95 2.56
C PRO A 257 -22.13 -55.50 2.67
N ALA A 258 -22.43 -55.97 3.87
CA ALA A 258 -22.57 -57.39 4.10
C ALA A 258 -23.56 -57.99 3.10
N PRO A 259 -23.26 -59.14 2.50
CA PRO A 259 -24.19 -59.81 1.58
C PRO A 259 -25.55 -59.99 2.25
N SER A 260 -26.59 -59.58 1.58
CA SER A 260 -27.96 -59.79 2.07
C SER A 260 -28.17 -61.28 2.39
N PRO A 261 -28.75 -61.58 3.55
CA PRO A 261 -29.01 -62.99 3.88
C PRO A 261 -29.84 -63.61 2.76
N THR A 262 -29.34 -64.73 2.23
CA THR A 262 -30.06 -65.51 1.24
C THR A 262 -31.36 -65.98 1.89
N PRO A 263 -32.54 -65.78 1.27
CA PRO A 263 -33.76 -66.23 1.83
C PRO A 263 -33.72 -67.76 1.96
N GLU A 264 -33.89 -68.24 3.19
CA GLU A 264 -34.11 -69.72 3.43
C GLU A 264 -35.30 -70.17 2.65
N GLN A 265 -35.09 -71.08 1.69
CA GLN A 265 -36.16 -71.76 1.05
C GLN A 265 -36.72 -72.84 2.05
N HIS A 266 -37.87 -72.52 2.65
CA HIS A 266 -38.66 -73.53 3.35
C HIS A 266 -39.29 -74.49 2.32
N SER A 267 -38.80 -75.71 2.34
CA SER A 267 -39.39 -76.86 1.63
C SER A 267 -40.59 -77.41 2.41
#